data_d46022c61f33c2c5315cd3f091168186
#
_entry.id   d46022c61f33c2c5315cd3f091168186
#
_cell.length_a   1.000
_cell.length_b   1.000
_cell.length_c   1.000
_cell.angle_alpha   90.00
_cell.angle_beta   90.00
_cell.angle_gamma   90.00
#
_symmetry.space_group_name_H-M   'P 1'
#
loop_
_entity.id
_entity.type
_entity.pdbx_description
1 polymer ?
#
loop_
_entity_poly.entity_id
_entity_poly.type
_entity_poly.pdbx_seq_one_letter_code
_entity_poly.pdbx_strand_id
1 'polypeptide(L)'
;MRKVLTIGSAILVTVAVAAIALHAQQDKSKRPSPPATAKCDLPGAGSITVDYSSPRAKGRKIFGEVVPYGEPWRTGANEATTFVTTADVMVGGKHVPAGKYTIFTVPNKAEWGLIVSKKTGEWGIPYPGADLDLARASMNVSATASPIENFTIAFDKGSKGCTLRIEWENSRATVDISPM
;
A
#
# COMPACT_ATOMS: atom_id res chain seq x y z
N MET A 1 -18.48 56.14 -31.48
CA MET A 1 -17.06 55.81 -31.34
C MET A 1 -16.92 54.48 -30.54
N ARG A 2 -16.39 53.55 -31.16
CA ARG A 2 -15.97 52.16 -30.89
C ARG A 2 -15.77 51.75 -29.43
N LYS A 3 -16.58 50.78 -28.99
CA LYS A 3 -16.22 49.86 -27.93
C LYS A 3 -16.07 48.47 -28.55
N VAL A 4 -14.83 48.09 -28.85
CA VAL A 4 -14.46 46.74 -29.28
C VAL A 4 -13.22 46.35 -28.46
N LEU A 5 -13.18 45.13 -28.08
CA LEU A 5 -12.10 44.35 -27.46
C LEU A 5 -11.98 44.32 -25.94
N THR A 6 -12.52 43.28 -25.35
CA THR A 6 -11.86 42.57 -24.25
C THR A 6 -12.41 41.14 -24.05
N ILE A 7 -12.82 40.42 -25.10
CA ILE A 7 -13.32 39.04 -24.97
C ILE A 7 -12.23 37.96 -25.30
N GLY A 8 -11.08 38.37 -25.90
CA GLY A 8 -10.08 37.43 -26.37
C GLY A 8 -9.16 36.83 -25.32
N SER A 9 -8.94 37.47 -24.19
CA SER A 9 -7.93 37.02 -23.20
C SER A 9 -8.42 35.97 -22.20
N ALA A 10 -9.70 35.88 -21.91
CA ALA A 10 -10.26 34.96 -20.91
C ALA A 10 -10.33 33.52 -21.43
N ILE A 11 -10.54 33.33 -22.74
CA ILE A 11 -10.67 32.00 -23.36
C ILE A 11 -9.32 31.26 -23.45
N LEU A 12 -8.23 32.01 -23.69
CA LEU A 12 -6.90 31.40 -23.77
C LEU A 12 -6.37 30.88 -22.43
N VAL A 13 -6.72 31.53 -21.31
CA VAL A 13 -6.27 31.11 -19.96
C VAL A 13 -7.02 29.86 -19.51
N THR A 14 -8.30 29.73 -19.83
CA THR A 14 -9.10 28.54 -19.45
C THR A 14 -8.67 27.27 -20.19
N VAL A 15 -8.28 27.37 -21.46
CA VAL A 15 -7.78 26.22 -22.24
C VAL A 15 -6.40 25.76 -21.73
N ALA A 16 -5.51 26.67 -21.34
CA ALA A 16 -4.20 26.34 -20.80
C ALA A 16 -4.27 25.63 -19.44
N VAL A 17 -5.19 26.06 -18.55
CA VAL A 17 -5.38 25.42 -17.25
C VAL A 17 -5.97 24.00 -17.38
N ALA A 18 -6.91 23.79 -18.31
CA ALA A 18 -7.45 22.47 -18.60
C ALA A 18 -6.39 21.50 -19.19
N ALA A 19 -5.50 21.99 -20.04
CA ALA A 19 -4.41 21.20 -20.62
C ALA A 19 -3.38 20.75 -19.55
N ILE A 20 -3.09 21.59 -18.56
CA ILE A 20 -2.18 21.26 -17.46
C ILE A 20 -2.81 20.19 -16.55
N ALA A 21 -4.12 20.22 -16.31
CA ALA A 21 -4.83 19.22 -15.53
C ALA A 21 -4.86 17.83 -16.20
N LEU A 22 -4.93 17.77 -17.53
CA LEU A 22 -4.88 16.49 -18.26
C LEU A 22 -3.49 15.83 -18.27
N HIS A 23 -2.41 16.58 -18.12
CA HIS A 23 -1.05 16.00 -18.05
C HIS A 23 -0.70 15.44 -16.65
N ALA A 24 -1.48 15.76 -15.61
CA ALA A 24 -1.24 15.29 -14.24
C ALA A 24 -1.71 13.85 -14.01
N GLN A 25 -2.45 13.24 -14.92
CA GLN A 25 -2.91 11.86 -14.82
C GLN A 25 -1.93 10.93 -15.53
N GLN A 26 -0.69 10.91 -15.02
CA GLN A 26 0.32 9.98 -15.50
C GLN A 26 -0.22 8.54 -15.36
N ASP A 27 -0.30 7.81 -16.46
CA ASP A 27 -0.77 6.42 -16.50
C ASP A 27 0.12 5.55 -15.58
N LYS A 28 -0.37 5.30 -14.38
CA LYS A 28 0.36 4.57 -13.34
C LYS A 28 0.67 3.14 -13.75
N SER A 29 -0.07 2.57 -14.72
CA SER A 29 0.13 1.20 -15.18
C SER A 29 1.47 1.01 -15.90
N LYS A 30 2.03 2.08 -16.46
CA LYS A 30 3.33 2.09 -17.17
C LYS A 30 4.54 2.30 -16.27
N ARG A 31 4.32 2.47 -14.96
CA ARG A 31 5.42 2.63 -14.00
C ARG A 31 6.24 1.33 -13.88
N PRO A 32 7.55 1.41 -13.62
CA PRO A 32 8.39 0.23 -13.34
C PRO A 32 7.88 -0.64 -12.17
N SER A 33 7.12 -0.03 -11.26
CA SER A 33 6.39 -0.67 -10.18
C SER A 33 4.90 -0.35 -10.37
N PRO A 34 4.16 -1.14 -11.16
CA PRO A 34 2.77 -0.86 -11.46
C PRO A 34 1.87 -1.03 -10.24
N PRO A 35 0.70 -0.37 -10.21
CA PRO A 35 -0.29 -0.58 -9.16
C PRO A 35 -0.86 -1.99 -9.20
N ALA A 36 -1.19 -2.49 -8.03
CA ALA A 36 -1.86 -3.76 -7.81
C ALA A 36 -2.81 -3.66 -6.61
N THR A 37 -3.80 -4.53 -6.56
CA THR A 37 -4.80 -4.58 -5.51
C THR A 37 -4.98 -6.02 -5.05
N ALA A 38 -4.99 -6.23 -3.73
CA ALA A 38 -5.41 -7.48 -3.08
C ALA A 38 -6.72 -7.26 -2.32
N LYS A 39 -7.60 -8.26 -2.34
CA LYS A 39 -8.91 -8.18 -1.66
C LYS A 39 -9.21 -9.45 -0.86
N CYS A 40 -9.88 -9.27 0.26
CA CYS A 40 -10.49 -10.34 1.02
C CYS A 40 -11.90 -9.94 1.42
N ASP A 41 -12.87 -10.80 1.12
CA ASP A 41 -14.23 -10.69 1.65
C ASP A 41 -14.31 -11.40 3.00
N LEU A 42 -14.82 -10.71 4.00
CA LEU A 42 -15.07 -11.22 5.35
C LEU A 42 -16.55 -11.63 5.43
N PRO A 43 -16.87 -12.93 5.40
CA PRO A 43 -18.27 -13.38 5.34
C PRO A 43 -19.12 -12.80 6.47
N GLY A 44 -20.20 -12.10 6.11
CA GLY A 44 -21.14 -11.49 7.06
C GLY A 44 -20.63 -10.22 7.75
N ALA A 45 -19.40 -9.77 7.48
CA ALA A 45 -18.79 -8.65 8.18
C ALA A 45 -18.34 -7.50 7.27
N GLY A 46 -17.92 -7.78 6.03
CA GLY A 46 -17.43 -6.74 5.12
C GLY A 46 -16.24 -7.20 4.27
N SER A 47 -15.32 -6.30 3.98
CA SER A 47 -14.17 -6.60 3.12
C SER A 47 -12.93 -5.83 3.51
N ILE A 48 -11.79 -6.37 3.08
CA ILE A 48 -10.49 -5.71 3.17
C ILE A 48 -9.96 -5.50 1.76
N THR A 49 -9.39 -4.33 1.49
CA THR A 49 -8.70 -4.01 0.24
C THR A 49 -7.32 -3.45 0.56
N VAL A 50 -6.31 -3.94 -0.14
CA VAL A 50 -4.94 -3.41 -0.06
C VAL A 50 -4.52 -2.95 -1.44
N ASP A 51 -4.28 -1.64 -1.60
CA ASP A 51 -3.76 -1.04 -2.83
C ASP A 51 -2.28 -0.70 -2.65
N TYR A 52 -1.45 -1.18 -3.56
CA TYR A 52 0.00 -1.06 -3.48
C TYR A 52 0.65 -0.91 -4.85
N SER A 53 1.92 -0.54 -4.90
CA SER A 53 2.74 -0.63 -6.11
C SER A 53 3.69 -1.80 -5.98
N SER A 54 3.75 -2.63 -7.04
CA SER A 54 4.48 -3.90 -7.08
C SER A 54 5.87 -3.74 -7.73
N PRO A 55 6.95 -3.53 -6.96
CA PRO A 55 8.31 -3.48 -7.50
C PRO A 55 8.81 -4.87 -7.95
N ARG A 56 9.86 -4.85 -8.77
CA ARG A 56 10.54 -6.03 -9.33
C ARG A 56 11.88 -6.24 -8.66
N ALA A 57 12.25 -7.50 -8.39
CA ALA A 57 13.55 -7.84 -7.80
C ALA A 57 14.70 -7.55 -8.76
N LYS A 58 14.58 -7.92 -10.03
CA LYS A 58 15.59 -7.73 -11.08
C LYS A 58 16.97 -8.26 -10.66
N GLY A 59 17.00 -9.47 -10.08
CA GLY A 59 18.21 -10.11 -9.62
C GLY A 59 18.90 -9.46 -8.42
N ARG A 60 18.28 -8.43 -7.80
CA ARG A 60 18.83 -7.77 -6.60
C ARG A 60 18.49 -8.58 -5.36
N LYS A 61 19.35 -8.54 -4.39
CA LYS A 61 19.03 -8.97 -3.03
C LYS A 61 18.16 -7.88 -2.38
N ILE A 62 16.99 -8.28 -1.94
CA ILE A 62 15.98 -7.33 -1.48
C ILE A 62 16.14 -7.05 0.01
N PHE A 63 15.86 -8.05 0.85
CA PHE A 63 15.86 -7.83 2.29
C PHE A 63 17.28 -7.84 2.88
N GLY A 64 17.60 -6.76 3.58
CA GLY A 64 18.94 -6.46 4.10
C GLY A 64 19.79 -5.59 3.17
N GLU A 65 19.35 -5.32 1.92
CA GLU A 65 20.04 -4.43 0.97
C GLU A 65 19.10 -3.34 0.43
N VAL A 66 18.17 -3.67 -0.49
CA VAL A 66 17.20 -2.70 -1.05
C VAL A 66 16.20 -2.24 0.00
N VAL A 67 15.76 -3.16 0.85
CA VAL A 67 14.90 -2.92 2.01
C VAL A 67 15.70 -3.29 3.26
N PRO A 68 16.18 -2.32 4.04
CA PRO A 68 16.95 -2.58 5.26
C PRO A 68 16.16 -3.39 6.29
N TYR A 69 16.84 -4.23 7.05
CA TYR A 69 16.25 -4.88 8.21
C TYR A 69 16.11 -3.90 9.38
N GLY A 70 15.04 -4.08 10.18
CA GLY A 70 14.78 -3.28 11.38
C GLY A 70 14.17 -1.90 11.11
N GLU A 71 13.99 -1.52 9.83
CA GLU A 71 13.49 -0.21 9.45
C GLU A 71 12.05 -0.30 8.87
N PRO A 72 11.17 0.69 9.20
CA PRO A 72 9.86 0.75 8.59
C PRO A 72 9.95 0.97 7.07
N TRP A 73 9.36 0.06 6.32
CA TRP A 73 9.23 0.11 4.88
C TRP A 73 7.77 0.28 4.48
N ARG A 74 7.47 1.16 3.52
CA ARG A 74 6.11 1.46 3.01
C ARG A 74 5.40 0.27 2.32
N THR A 75 5.93 -0.93 2.43
CA THR A 75 5.37 -2.22 1.97
C THR A 75 5.02 -2.19 0.47
N GLY A 76 5.98 -1.71 -0.34
CA GLY A 76 5.83 -1.53 -1.77
C GLY A 76 6.75 -0.46 -2.33
N ALA A 77 6.33 0.16 -3.43
CA ALA A 77 7.05 1.25 -4.10
C ALA A 77 6.09 2.41 -4.40
N ASN A 78 6.63 3.55 -4.85
CA ASN A 78 5.89 4.78 -5.14
C ASN A 78 5.13 5.28 -3.90
N GLU A 79 3.82 5.48 -3.99
CA GLU A 79 2.96 5.84 -2.86
C GLU A 79 2.94 4.72 -1.82
N ALA A 80 2.77 5.07 -0.55
CA ALA A 80 2.66 4.11 0.53
C ALA A 80 1.42 3.21 0.39
N THR A 81 1.56 1.96 0.77
CA THR A 81 0.52 0.94 0.62
C THR A 81 -0.70 1.26 1.48
N THR A 82 -1.83 1.36 0.83
CA THR A 82 -3.13 1.66 1.48
C THR A 82 -3.82 0.37 1.92
N PHE A 83 -4.34 0.35 3.14
CA PHE A 83 -5.18 -0.70 3.70
C PHE A 83 -6.55 -0.12 4.04
N VAL A 84 -7.61 -0.71 3.50
CA VAL A 84 -8.99 -0.31 3.76
C VAL A 84 -9.75 -1.50 4.31
N THR A 85 -10.45 -1.32 5.42
CA THR A 85 -11.41 -2.31 5.94
C THR A 85 -12.78 -1.66 6.10
N THR A 86 -13.84 -2.35 5.67
CA THR A 86 -15.23 -1.87 5.78
C THR A 86 -15.90 -2.32 7.08
N ALA A 87 -15.20 -3.10 7.90
CA ALA A 87 -15.64 -3.57 9.21
C ALA A 87 -14.50 -3.50 10.22
N ASP A 88 -14.82 -3.53 11.49
CA ASP A 88 -13.83 -3.68 12.56
C ASP A 88 -13.19 -5.07 12.47
N VAL A 89 -11.87 -5.11 12.51
CA VAL A 89 -11.10 -6.36 12.36
C VAL A 89 -10.02 -6.49 13.43
N MET A 90 -9.62 -7.73 13.68
CA MET A 90 -8.43 -8.08 14.44
C MET A 90 -7.30 -8.42 13.48
N VAL A 91 -6.23 -7.63 13.46
CA VAL A 91 -5.02 -7.85 12.66
C VAL A 91 -3.93 -8.37 13.58
N GLY A 92 -3.57 -9.63 13.48
CA GLY A 92 -2.59 -10.26 14.38
C GLY A 92 -2.93 -10.04 15.87
N GLY A 93 -4.22 -10.13 16.23
CA GLY A 93 -4.71 -9.89 17.58
C GLY A 93 -4.79 -8.42 18.00
N LYS A 94 -4.63 -7.46 17.08
CA LYS A 94 -4.78 -6.03 17.35
C LYS A 94 -6.03 -5.48 16.68
N HIS A 95 -6.86 -4.74 17.44
CA HIS A 95 -8.09 -4.12 16.93
C HIS A 95 -7.75 -2.99 15.93
N VAL A 96 -8.38 -3.06 14.77
CA VAL A 96 -8.33 -2.04 13.72
C VAL A 96 -9.77 -1.72 13.32
N PRO A 97 -10.31 -0.54 13.66
CA PRO A 97 -11.66 -0.12 13.27
C PRO A 97 -11.85 -0.07 11.77
N ALA A 98 -13.10 -0.10 11.32
CA ALA A 98 -13.45 0.19 9.93
C ALA A 98 -12.85 1.55 9.51
N GLY A 99 -12.15 1.57 8.36
CA GLY A 99 -11.47 2.80 7.95
C GLY A 99 -10.43 2.59 6.86
N LYS A 100 -9.72 3.68 6.57
CA LYS A 100 -8.61 3.73 5.62
C LYS A 100 -7.31 4.05 6.36
N TYR A 101 -6.27 3.28 6.09
CA TYR A 101 -4.99 3.32 6.76
C TYR A 101 -3.85 3.18 5.76
N THR A 102 -2.64 3.48 6.20
CA THR A 102 -1.40 3.08 5.51
C THR A 102 -0.78 1.93 6.28
N ILE A 103 -0.24 0.94 5.58
CA ILE A 103 0.55 -0.11 6.22
C ILE A 103 2.03 0.04 5.90
N PHE A 104 2.83 -0.19 6.93
CA PHE A 104 4.28 -0.35 6.85
C PHE A 104 4.65 -1.73 7.37
N THR A 105 5.74 -2.27 6.87
CA THR A 105 6.35 -3.47 7.45
C THR A 105 7.76 -3.15 7.94
N VAL A 106 8.18 -3.84 8.99
CA VAL A 106 9.55 -3.80 9.52
C VAL A 106 10.15 -5.18 9.30
N PRO A 107 10.82 -5.42 8.16
CA PRO A 107 11.39 -6.73 7.87
C PRO A 107 12.52 -7.07 8.83
N ASN A 108 12.59 -8.33 9.25
CA ASN A 108 13.71 -8.94 9.96
C ASN A 108 13.88 -10.39 9.49
N LYS A 109 14.98 -11.04 9.89
CA LYS A 109 15.27 -12.41 9.43
C LYS A 109 14.30 -13.47 9.95
N ALA A 110 13.80 -13.31 11.18
CA ALA A 110 12.99 -14.31 11.87
C ALA A 110 11.51 -13.92 11.99
N GLU A 111 11.23 -12.65 12.14
CA GLU A 111 9.88 -12.12 12.34
C GLU A 111 9.78 -10.73 11.72
N TRP A 112 8.66 -10.42 11.09
CA TRP A 112 8.40 -9.05 10.64
C TRP A 112 7.41 -8.35 11.55
N GLY A 113 7.53 -7.02 11.64
CA GLY A 113 6.48 -6.19 12.20
C GLY A 113 5.55 -5.68 11.12
N LEU A 114 4.24 -5.68 11.37
CA LEU A 114 3.24 -4.95 10.59
C LEU A 114 2.80 -3.73 11.39
N ILE A 115 2.81 -2.57 10.77
CA ILE A 115 2.34 -1.30 11.34
C ILE A 115 1.11 -0.87 10.56
N VAL A 116 0.01 -0.59 11.26
CA VAL A 116 -1.17 0.08 10.71
C VAL A 116 -1.13 1.53 11.17
N SER A 117 -0.90 2.47 10.24
CA SER A 117 -0.77 3.90 10.52
C SER A 117 -2.06 4.65 10.18
N LYS A 118 -2.42 5.60 11.03
CA LYS A 118 -3.54 6.54 10.83
C LYS A 118 -3.25 7.57 9.72
N LYS A 119 -1.98 7.80 9.39
CA LYS A 119 -1.58 8.70 8.31
C LYS A 119 -1.87 8.05 6.96
N THR A 120 -2.52 8.78 6.07
CA THR A 120 -2.92 8.27 4.75
C THR A 120 -2.57 9.25 3.63
N GLY A 121 -2.49 8.74 2.38
CA GLY A 121 -2.28 9.58 1.19
C GLY A 121 -0.86 10.12 1.06
N GLU A 122 0.12 9.46 1.63
CA GLU A 122 1.51 9.89 1.68
C GLU A 122 2.42 9.06 0.77
N TRP A 123 3.64 9.55 0.59
CA TRP A 123 4.68 8.80 -0.13
C TRP A 123 5.29 7.69 0.74
N GLY A 124 5.27 7.87 2.07
CA GLY A 124 5.76 6.90 3.06
C GLY A 124 7.27 6.90 3.28
N ILE A 125 7.96 7.89 2.76
CA ILE A 125 9.37 8.17 3.06
C ILE A 125 9.50 9.67 3.29
N PRO A 126 9.95 10.11 4.50
CA PRO A 126 10.24 9.28 5.67
C PRO A 126 8.99 8.61 6.27
N TYR A 127 9.17 7.58 7.09
CA TYR A 127 8.12 7.01 7.92
C TYR A 127 7.55 8.09 8.86
N PRO A 128 6.19 8.22 8.97
CA PRO A 128 5.58 9.39 9.62
C PRO A 128 5.73 9.45 11.14
N GLY A 129 6.16 8.35 11.78
CA GLY A 129 6.38 8.30 13.22
C GLY A 129 5.41 7.37 13.98
N ALA A 130 5.88 6.86 15.10
CA ALA A 130 5.16 5.87 15.91
C ALA A 130 3.92 6.43 16.64
N ASP A 131 3.83 7.72 16.82
CA ASP A 131 2.68 8.46 17.37
C ASP A 131 1.45 8.40 16.46
N LEU A 132 1.65 8.12 15.18
CA LEU A 132 0.60 7.91 14.20
C LEU A 132 0.22 6.44 14.01
N ASP A 133 0.87 5.50 14.68
CA ASP A 133 0.51 4.10 14.64
C ASP A 133 -0.80 3.85 15.39
N LEU A 134 -1.71 3.16 14.72
CA LEU A 134 -2.93 2.65 15.32
C LEU A 134 -2.67 1.29 15.97
N ALA A 135 -1.95 0.42 15.26
CA ALA A 135 -1.66 -0.93 15.71
C ALA A 135 -0.30 -1.41 15.20
N ARG A 136 0.34 -2.28 15.99
CA ARG A 136 1.53 -3.04 15.61
C ARG A 136 1.28 -4.52 15.88
N ALA A 137 1.49 -5.36 14.88
CA ALA A 137 1.33 -6.81 14.97
C ALA A 137 2.59 -7.52 14.46
N SER A 138 2.86 -8.69 15.01
CA SER A 138 3.89 -9.58 14.48
C SER A 138 3.39 -10.33 13.25
N MET A 139 4.29 -10.59 12.32
CA MET A 139 4.06 -11.44 11.15
C MET A 139 5.00 -12.64 11.18
N ASN A 140 4.46 -13.81 10.92
CA ASN A 140 5.27 -15.03 10.75
C ASN A 140 6.07 -14.95 9.43
N VAL A 141 7.33 -15.36 9.47
CA VAL A 141 8.21 -15.36 8.29
C VAL A 141 8.55 -16.79 7.89
N SER A 142 8.52 -17.06 6.60
CA SER A 142 8.95 -18.31 5.99
C SER A 142 9.64 -18.05 4.65
N ALA A 143 10.41 -19.04 4.19
CA ALA A 143 10.95 -19.00 2.84
C ALA A 143 9.87 -19.35 1.80
N THR A 144 9.99 -18.77 0.60
CA THR A 144 9.21 -19.18 -0.57
C THR A 144 9.85 -20.42 -1.24
N ALA A 145 9.05 -21.21 -1.93
CA ALA A 145 9.56 -22.41 -2.63
C ALA A 145 10.49 -22.07 -3.81
N SER A 146 10.32 -20.88 -4.37
CA SER A 146 11.15 -20.30 -5.45
C SER A 146 11.17 -18.79 -5.32
N PRO A 147 12.20 -18.10 -5.85
CA PRO A 147 12.26 -16.64 -5.80
C PRO A 147 11.06 -15.97 -6.46
N ILE A 148 10.47 -15.01 -5.79
CA ILE A 148 9.35 -14.20 -6.26
C ILE A 148 9.89 -12.90 -6.86
N GLU A 149 9.80 -12.76 -8.18
CA GLU A 149 10.30 -11.58 -8.91
C GLU A 149 9.49 -10.33 -8.61
N ASN A 150 8.16 -10.46 -8.56
CA ASN A 150 7.25 -9.35 -8.38
C ASN A 150 6.82 -9.27 -6.92
N PHE A 151 7.06 -8.14 -6.26
CA PHE A 151 6.48 -7.91 -4.93
C PHE A 151 4.97 -8.14 -4.96
N THR A 152 4.49 -9.02 -4.12
CA THR A 152 3.10 -9.47 -4.12
C THR A 152 2.50 -9.35 -2.73
N ILE A 153 1.33 -8.72 -2.66
CA ILE A 153 0.43 -8.79 -1.51
C ILE A 153 -0.79 -9.60 -1.95
N ALA A 154 -1.19 -10.56 -1.14
CA ALA A 154 -2.35 -11.41 -1.40
C ALA A 154 -3.05 -11.80 -0.09
N PHE A 155 -4.24 -12.36 -0.21
CA PHE A 155 -4.98 -12.93 0.90
C PHE A 155 -5.26 -14.40 0.63
N ASP A 156 -4.97 -15.23 1.61
CA ASP A 156 -5.43 -16.61 1.67
C ASP A 156 -6.70 -16.66 2.51
N LYS A 157 -7.76 -17.33 2.01
CA LYS A 157 -9.03 -17.45 2.75
C LYS A 157 -8.88 -18.46 3.88
N GLY A 158 -9.26 -18.04 5.08
CA GLY A 158 -9.37 -18.89 6.26
C GLY A 158 -10.84 -19.12 6.67
N SER A 159 -11.05 -20.02 7.60
CA SER A 159 -12.41 -20.32 8.11
C SER A 159 -13.02 -19.19 8.94
N LYS A 160 -12.21 -18.32 9.52
CA LYS A 160 -12.62 -17.22 10.41
C LYS A 160 -12.18 -15.84 9.89
N GLY A 161 -11.73 -15.74 8.65
CA GLY A 161 -11.21 -14.49 8.08
C GLY A 161 -10.21 -14.76 6.98
N CYS A 162 -9.15 -13.97 6.90
CA CYS A 162 -8.11 -14.09 5.89
C CYS A 162 -6.73 -14.01 6.50
N THR A 163 -5.75 -14.63 5.87
CA THR A 163 -4.35 -14.41 6.15
C THR A 163 -3.78 -13.46 5.11
N LEU A 164 -3.36 -12.26 5.54
CA LEU A 164 -2.58 -11.35 4.69
C LEU A 164 -1.20 -11.96 4.46
N ARG A 165 -0.81 -12.07 3.19
CA ARG A 165 0.46 -12.62 2.75
C ARG A 165 1.22 -11.59 1.93
N ILE A 166 2.48 -11.37 2.29
CA ILE A 166 3.41 -10.47 1.62
C ILE A 166 4.61 -11.31 1.16
N GLU A 167 4.91 -11.26 -0.14
CA GLU A 167 5.96 -12.08 -0.74
C GLU A 167 6.86 -11.24 -1.66
N TRP A 168 8.16 -11.43 -1.52
CA TRP A 168 9.15 -10.91 -2.45
C TRP A 168 10.48 -11.66 -2.29
N GLU A 169 11.21 -11.86 -3.40
CA GLU A 169 12.46 -12.63 -3.41
C GLU A 169 12.24 -14.03 -2.79
N ASN A 170 12.91 -14.35 -1.71
CA ASN A 170 12.82 -15.65 -1.04
C ASN A 170 12.01 -15.58 0.27
N SER A 171 11.31 -14.48 0.52
CA SER A 171 10.64 -14.23 1.81
C SER A 171 9.13 -14.15 1.65
N ARG A 172 8.44 -14.81 2.58
CA ARG A 172 6.99 -14.72 2.80
C ARG A 172 6.74 -14.30 4.24
N ALA A 173 5.98 -13.22 4.42
CA ALA A 173 5.50 -12.79 5.73
C ALA A 173 3.97 -12.89 5.76
N THR A 174 3.40 -13.38 6.88
CA THR A 174 1.95 -13.61 7.01
C THR A 174 1.43 -13.12 8.34
N VAL A 175 0.20 -12.61 8.34
CA VAL A 175 -0.57 -12.26 9.54
C VAL A 175 -2.04 -12.55 9.33
N ASP A 176 -2.68 -13.12 10.36
CA ASP A 176 -4.11 -13.43 10.30
C ASP A 176 -4.95 -12.19 10.59
N ILE A 177 -6.05 -12.08 9.83
CA ILE A 177 -7.06 -11.03 9.99
C ILE A 177 -8.43 -11.69 10.11
N SER A 178 -9.15 -11.39 11.17
CA SER A 178 -10.50 -11.87 11.41
C SER A 178 -11.46 -10.71 11.67
N PRO A 179 -12.75 -10.83 11.35
CA PRO A 179 -13.76 -9.91 11.86
C PRO A 179 -13.80 -9.93 13.38
N MET A 180 -14.27 -8.84 13.96
CA MET A 180 -14.55 -8.73 15.40
C MET A 180 -15.88 -9.34 15.75
#